data_995a232faef3f2200a7be08446ed2482
#
_entry.id   995a232faef3f2200a7be08446ed2482
#
_cell.length_a   1.000
_cell.length_b   1.000
_cell.length_c   1.000
_cell.angle_alpha   90.00
_cell.angle_beta   90.00
_cell.angle_gamma   90.00
#
_symmetry.space_group_name_H-M   'P 1'
#
loop_
_entity.id
_entity.type
_entity.pdbx_description
1 polymer ?
#
loop_
_entity_poly.entity_id
_entity_poly.type
_entity_poly.pdbx_seq_one_letter_code
_entity_poly.pdbx_strand_id
1 'polypeptide(L)'
;MNKFVIKNAHIVCPDESFMGHVYIANGIIKDLSKGNYTGNSAFDLNNNYLIPGLIELHTDNIERHLTPRPKVEWPIINALLAHDRELSSVGITTVFDALRVGSIPKGNLQGEYKKYAKATADQISTLKKNKLFKIDHYIHL
;
A
#
# COMPACT_ATOMS: atom_id res chain seq x y z
N MET A 1 -7.04 -8.62 -23.08
CA MET A 1 -6.48 -7.28 -22.73
C MET A 1 -7.50 -6.56 -21.87
N ASN A 2 -7.20 -6.32 -20.59
CA ASN A 2 -8.07 -5.53 -19.74
C ASN A 2 -7.86 -4.05 -20.06
N LYS A 3 -8.87 -3.45 -20.69
CA LYS A 3 -8.92 -2.01 -20.99
C LYS A 3 -10.14 -1.44 -20.31
N PHE A 4 -10.00 -0.32 -19.62
CA PHE A 4 -11.13 0.42 -19.06
C PHE A 4 -10.82 1.92 -18.98
N VAL A 5 -11.86 2.70 -18.85
CA VAL A 5 -11.79 4.15 -18.72
C VAL A 5 -12.42 4.55 -17.39
N ILE A 6 -11.82 5.51 -16.71
CA ILE A 6 -12.42 6.25 -15.61
C ILE A 6 -12.81 7.61 -16.16
N LYS A 7 -14.09 7.97 -16.11
CA LYS A 7 -14.60 9.25 -16.60
C LYS A 7 -15.13 10.14 -15.48
N ASN A 8 -15.39 11.39 -15.81
CA ASN A 8 -15.91 12.40 -14.87
C ASN A 8 -15.06 12.46 -13.60
N ALA A 9 -13.76 12.47 -13.78
CA ALA A 9 -12.78 12.50 -12.72
C ALA A 9 -12.17 13.89 -12.58
N HIS A 10 -12.06 14.41 -11.36
CA HIS A 10 -11.20 15.55 -11.06
C HIS A 10 -9.78 15.02 -10.85
N ILE A 11 -9.00 14.96 -11.92
CA ILE A 11 -7.67 14.34 -11.97
C ILE A 11 -6.67 15.30 -11.35
N VAL A 12 -5.91 14.83 -10.36
CA VAL A 12 -4.85 15.59 -9.70
C VAL A 12 -3.49 15.10 -10.18
N CYS A 13 -2.74 15.99 -10.83
CA CYS A 13 -1.37 15.77 -11.24
C CYS A 13 -0.42 16.68 -10.43
N PRO A 14 0.92 16.49 -10.51
CA PRO A 14 1.87 17.31 -9.73
C PRO A 14 1.74 18.81 -9.97
N ASP A 15 1.47 19.22 -11.22
CA ASP A 15 1.51 20.63 -11.63
C ASP A 15 0.12 21.22 -11.92
N GLU A 16 -0.90 20.39 -12.09
CA GLU A 16 -2.25 20.84 -12.41
C GLU A 16 -3.32 19.87 -11.89
N SER A 17 -4.56 20.36 -11.81
CA SER A 17 -5.73 19.48 -11.66
C SER A 17 -6.80 19.87 -12.68
N PHE A 18 -7.52 18.89 -13.22
CA PHE A 18 -8.51 19.13 -14.27
C PHE A 18 -9.60 18.07 -14.29
N MET A 19 -10.75 18.45 -14.84
CA MET A 19 -11.81 17.50 -15.13
C MET A 19 -11.51 16.74 -16.41
N GLY A 20 -11.60 15.40 -16.34
CA GLY A 20 -11.24 14.58 -17.47
C GLY A 20 -11.53 13.10 -17.29
N HIS A 21 -10.78 12.31 -18.04
CA HIS A 21 -10.86 10.86 -18.00
C HIS A 21 -9.48 10.23 -18.15
N VAL A 22 -9.36 9.02 -17.62
CA VAL A 22 -8.12 8.21 -17.61
C VAL A 22 -8.36 6.94 -18.39
N TYR A 23 -7.50 6.68 -19.37
CA TYR A 23 -7.48 5.42 -20.10
C TYR A 23 -6.43 4.48 -19.52
N ILE A 24 -6.88 3.29 -19.12
CA ILE A 24 -6.04 2.26 -18.50
C ILE A 24 -6.05 1.00 -19.36
N ALA A 25 -4.86 0.47 -19.65
CA ALA A 25 -4.70 -0.79 -20.36
C ALA A 25 -3.64 -1.65 -19.70
N ASN A 26 -3.99 -2.90 -19.39
CA ASN A 26 -3.11 -3.89 -18.74
C ASN A 26 -2.51 -3.37 -17.42
N GLY A 27 -3.31 -2.68 -16.59
CA GLY A 27 -2.88 -2.14 -15.31
C GLY A 27 -2.01 -0.88 -15.39
N ILE A 28 -1.85 -0.28 -16.57
CA ILE A 28 -1.02 0.89 -16.80
C ILE A 28 -1.88 2.03 -17.31
N ILE A 29 -1.72 3.23 -16.75
CA ILE A 29 -2.28 4.46 -17.28
C ILE A 29 -1.63 4.72 -18.63
N LYS A 30 -2.44 4.85 -19.67
CA LYS A 30 -1.99 5.07 -21.05
C LYS A 30 -2.22 6.51 -21.50
N ASP A 31 -3.25 7.14 -20.96
CA ASP A 31 -3.59 8.50 -21.32
C ASP A 31 -4.39 9.18 -20.20
N LEU A 32 -4.21 10.51 -20.10
CA LEU A 32 -4.97 11.43 -19.28
C LEU A 32 -5.50 12.53 -20.18
N SER A 33 -6.81 12.59 -20.37
CA SER A 33 -7.41 13.55 -21.30
C SER A 33 -8.37 14.49 -20.60
N LYS A 34 -8.32 15.78 -20.93
CA LYS A 34 -9.23 16.82 -20.43
C LYS A 34 -10.61 16.71 -21.11
N GLY A 35 -11.66 17.06 -20.38
CA GLY A 35 -13.01 17.12 -20.90
C GLY A 35 -13.80 15.81 -20.79
N ASN A 36 -14.97 15.80 -21.43
CA ASN A 36 -15.93 14.70 -21.31
C ASN A 36 -15.53 13.49 -22.14
N TYR A 37 -15.75 12.31 -21.57
CA TYR A 37 -15.62 11.04 -22.28
C TYR A 37 -16.95 10.66 -22.94
N THR A 38 -16.94 10.42 -24.23
CA THR A 38 -18.13 10.09 -25.04
C THR A 38 -18.34 8.60 -25.30
N GLY A 39 -17.41 7.74 -24.85
CA GLY A 39 -17.49 6.28 -25.03
C GLY A 39 -18.52 5.63 -24.11
N ASN A 40 -18.98 4.45 -24.51
CA ASN A 40 -20.12 3.76 -23.87
C ASN A 40 -19.75 2.96 -22.59
N SER A 41 -18.48 2.61 -22.40
CA SER A 41 -18.06 1.77 -21.28
C SER A 41 -16.97 2.47 -20.47
N ALA A 42 -17.35 3.00 -19.32
CA ALA A 42 -16.43 3.67 -18.41
C ALA A 42 -16.93 3.59 -16.97
N PHE A 43 -16.01 3.56 -16.01
CA PHE A 43 -16.31 3.74 -14.60
C PHE A 43 -16.50 5.25 -14.34
N ASP A 44 -17.68 5.63 -13.86
CA ASP A 44 -18.02 7.03 -13.61
C ASP A 44 -17.63 7.44 -12.19
N LEU A 45 -16.74 8.42 -12.07
CA LEU A 45 -16.28 8.93 -10.79
C LEU A 45 -17.21 10.02 -10.21
N ASN A 46 -18.25 10.41 -10.94
CA ASN A 46 -19.25 11.40 -10.50
C ASN A 46 -18.61 12.72 -10.00
N ASN A 47 -17.61 13.19 -10.69
CA ASN A 47 -16.85 14.40 -10.38
C ASN A 47 -16.01 14.32 -9.09
N ASN A 48 -15.83 13.13 -8.53
CA ASN A 48 -14.91 12.95 -7.41
C ASN A 48 -13.44 13.06 -7.85
N TYR A 49 -12.58 13.28 -6.86
CA TYR A 49 -11.15 13.39 -7.10
C TYR A 49 -10.53 12.04 -7.42
N LEU A 50 -9.63 12.04 -8.38
CA LEU A 50 -8.73 10.93 -8.70
C LEU A 50 -7.30 11.39 -8.42
N ILE A 51 -6.70 10.79 -7.43
CA ILE A 51 -5.34 11.09 -6.98
C ILE A 51 -4.43 9.87 -7.18
N PRO A 52 -3.11 10.04 -7.28
CA PRO A 52 -2.17 8.93 -7.15
C PRO A 52 -2.37 8.20 -5.83
N GLY A 53 -2.12 6.90 -5.80
CA GLY A 53 -2.11 6.15 -4.55
C GLY A 53 -1.08 6.71 -3.57
N LEU A 54 -1.43 6.70 -2.28
CA LEU A 54 -0.54 7.20 -1.24
C LEU A 54 0.67 6.28 -1.05
N ILE A 55 1.80 6.88 -0.70
CA ILE A 55 3.04 6.15 -0.39
C ILE A 55 3.36 6.39 1.08
N GLU A 56 3.41 5.32 1.87
CA GLU A 56 3.91 5.35 3.24
C GLU A 56 5.43 5.13 3.23
N LEU A 57 6.18 6.19 3.56
CA LEU A 57 7.64 6.18 3.40
C LEU A 57 8.39 5.51 4.55
N HIS A 58 7.75 5.33 5.70
CA HIS A 58 8.37 4.70 6.86
C HIS A 58 7.31 4.31 7.88
N THR A 59 7.13 3.01 8.10
CA THR A 59 6.22 2.54 9.15
C THR A 59 6.78 1.30 9.85
N ASP A 60 6.68 1.29 11.16
CA ASP A 60 6.92 0.13 12.03
C ASP A 60 5.61 -0.54 12.51
N ASN A 61 4.49 -0.16 11.94
CA ASN A 61 3.15 -0.63 12.32
C ASN A 61 2.97 -2.15 12.24
N ILE A 62 3.84 -2.86 11.50
CA ILE A 62 3.84 -4.33 11.49
C ILE A 62 4.00 -4.91 12.91
N GLU A 63 4.71 -4.21 13.81
CA GLU A 63 4.94 -4.67 15.18
C GLU A 63 3.64 -4.85 15.97
N ARG A 64 2.67 -3.94 15.80
CA ARG A 64 1.35 -4.05 16.47
C ARG A 64 0.50 -5.20 15.92
N HIS A 65 0.73 -5.63 14.68
CA HIS A 65 0.08 -6.81 14.12
C HIS A 65 0.76 -8.10 14.56
N LEU A 66 2.09 -8.06 14.76
CA LEU A 66 2.83 -9.20 15.31
C LEU A 66 2.49 -9.44 16.79
N THR A 67 2.34 -8.36 17.57
CA THR A 67 2.03 -8.41 18.99
C THR A 67 0.80 -7.53 19.28
N PRO A 68 -0.42 -7.98 18.89
CA PRO A 68 -1.63 -7.16 18.98
C PRO A 68 -2.06 -6.83 20.40
N ARG A 69 -1.55 -7.55 21.38
CA ARG A 69 -1.73 -7.30 22.82
C ARG A 69 -0.64 -8.00 23.63
N PRO A 70 -0.39 -7.59 24.88
CA PRO A 70 0.64 -8.20 25.74
C PRO A 70 0.54 -9.72 25.79
N LYS A 71 1.67 -10.41 25.62
CA LYS A 71 1.83 -11.88 25.64
C LYS A 71 1.10 -12.63 24.51
N VAL A 72 0.63 -11.95 23.49
CA VAL A 72 0.01 -12.59 22.31
C VAL A 72 0.86 -12.28 21.09
N GLU A 73 1.39 -13.31 20.49
CA GLU A 73 2.15 -13.25 19.24
C GLU A 73 1.32 -13.88 18.12
N TRP A 74 1.25 -13.19 16.98
CA TRP A 74 0.61 -13.71 15.79
C TRP A 74 1.65 -14.27 14.81
N PRO A 75 1.29 -15.29 14.02
CA PRO A 75 2.13 -15.73 12.91
C PRO A 75 2.45 -14.57 11.98
N ILE A 76 3.72 -14.46 11.56
CA ILE A 76 4.22 -13.32 10.74
C ILE A 76 3.38 -13.14 9.47
N ILE A 77 3.01 -14.23 8.79
CA ILE A 77 2.17 -14.16 7.58
C ILE A 77 0.84 -13.48 7.86
N ASN A 78 0.16 -13.84 8.95
CA ASN A 78 -1.14 -13.27 9.29
C ASN A 78 -1.01 -11.79 9.66
N ALA A 79 0.04 -11.43 10.39
CA ALA A 79 0.34 -10.05 10.74
C ALA A 79 0.61 -9.20 9.48
N LEU A 80 1.43 -9.70 8.57
CA LEU A 80 1.72 -9.02 7.29
C LEU A 80 0.48 -8.84 6.43
N LEU A 81 -0.36 -9.87 6.32
CA LEU A 81 -1.61 -9.77 5.55
C LEU A 81 -2.62 -8.81 6.21
N ALA A 82 -2.67 -8.73 7.54
CA ALA A 82 -3.52 -7.77 8.23
C ALA A 82 -3.03 -6.33 8.02
N HIS A 83 -1.72 -6.11 8.13
CA HIS A 83 -1.06 -4.84 7.85
C HIS A 83 -1.32 -4.36 6.41
N ASP A 84 -1.10 -5.22 5.41
CA ASP A 84 -1.37 -4.94 4.00
C ASP A 84 -2.81 -4.47 3.76
N ARG A 85 -3.78 -5.16 4.37
CA ARG A 85 -5.20 -4.82 4.20
C ARG A 85 -5.58 -3.52 4.87
N GLU A 86 -5.04 -3.24 6.03
CA GLU A 86 -5.25 -1.98 6.72
C GLU A 86 -4.74 -0.81 5.88
N LEU A 87 -3.49 -0.88 5.40
CA LEU A 87 -2.91 0.16 4.55
C LEU A 87 -3.69 0.35 3.25
N SER A 88 -4.05 -0.75 2.58
CA SER A 88 -4.83 -0.68 1.34
C SER A 88 -6.21 -0.06 1.54
N SER A 89 -6.83 -0.23 2.71
CA SER A 89 -8.17 0.30 3.02
C SER A 89 -8.24 1.82 3.10
N VAL A 90 -7.09 2.48 3.32
CA VAL A 90 -6.98 3.94 3.41
C VAL A 90 -6.31 4.59 2.19
N GLY A 91 -6.16 3.81 1.10
CA GLY A 91 -5.65 4.33 -0.17
C GLY A 91 -4.12 4.33 -0.31
N ILE A 92 -3.40 3.72 0.62
CA ILE A 92 -1.96 3.48 0.47
C ILE A 92 -1.79 2.37 -0.57
N THR A 93 -0.89 2.58 -1.53
CA THR A 93 -0.58 1.64 -2.61
C THR A 93 0.85 1.13 -2.56
N THR A 94 1.70 1.82 -1.80
CA THR A 94 3.11 1.48 -1.62
C THR A 94 3.52 1.78 -0.19
N VAL A 95 4.26 0.86 0.44
CA VAL A 95 4.74 1.01 1.81
C VAL A 95 6.21 0.62 1.94
N PHE A 96 6.93 1.39 2.74
CA PHE A 96 8.29 1.08 3.19
C PHE A 96 8.23 0.59 4.64
N ASP A 97 8.25 -0.73 4.80
CA ASP A 97 8.18 -1.39 6.10
C ASP A 97 9.52 -1.27 6.82
N ALA A 98 9.55 -0.51 7.90
CA ALA A 98 10.71 -0.36 8.75
C ALA A 98 10.84 -1.57 9.67
N LEU A 99 11.82 -2.42 9.38
CA LEU A 99 12.09 -3.60 10.18
C LEU A 99 13.20 -3.32 11.18
N ARG A 100 12.87 -3.46 12.45
CA ARG A 100 13.84 -3.23 13.52
C ARG A 100 14.96 -4.26 13.53
N VAL A 101 16.19 -3.79 13.36
CA VAL A 101 17.41 -4.58 13.39
C VAL A 101 18.24 -4.20 14.61
N GLY A 102 18.71 -5.21 15.34
CA GLY A 102 19.58 -5.00 16.51
C GLY A 102 18.86 -5.08 17.85
N SER A 103 19.56 -4.65 18.91
CA SER A 103 19.04 -4.60 20.28
C SER A 103 18.84 -3.16 20.72
N ILE A 104 17.76 -2.91 21.47
CA ILE A 104 17.60 -1.63 22.16
C ILE A 104 18.63 -1.55 23.29
N PRO A 105 19.39 -0.43 23.41
CA PRO A 105 20.22 -0.20 24.60
C PRO A 105 19.35 -0.33 25.86
N LYS A 106 19.88 -1.02 26.87
CA LYS A 106 19.20 -1.25 28.15
C LYS A 106 18.78 0.08 28.76
N GLY A 107 17.52 0.42 28.65
CA GLY A 107 16.83 1.49 29.35
C GLY A 107 15.58 0.89 29.99
N ASN A 108 14.86 1.66 30.83
CA ASN A 108 13.72 1.22 31.65
C ASN A 108 12.51 0.62 30.90
N LEU A 109 12.64 0.32 29.62
CA LEU A 109 11.67 -0.43 28.84
C LEU A 109 12.11 -1.90 28.80
N GLN A 110 11.68 -2.66 29.78
CA GLN A 110 11.83 -4.10 29.81
C GLN A 110 10.92 -4.77 28.76
N GLY A 111 11.38 -4.82 27.53
CA GLY A 111 10.83 -5.67 26.48
C GLY A 111 12.01 -6.27 25.72
N GLU A 112 12.18 -7.58 25.79
CA GLU A 112 13.04 -8.27 24.84
C GLU A 112 12.42 -8.12 23.45
N TYR A 113 12.92 -7.15 22.68
CA TYR A 113 12.58 -7.07 21.27
C TYR A 113 13.20 -8.27 20.56
N LYS A 114 12.38 -9.23 20.22
CA LYS A 114 12.82 -10.38 19.44
C LYS A 114 13.33 -9.93 18.08
N LYS A 115 14.43 -10.54 17.64
CA LYS A 115 14.98 -10.33 16.30
C LYS A 115 14.05 -10.94 15.24
N TYR A 116 13.03 -10.20 14.85
CA TYR A 116 12.06 -10.68 13.86
C TYR A 116 12.38 -10.22 12.44
N ALA A 117 13.28 -9.25 12.26
CA ALA A 117 13.50 -8.58 10.97
C ALA A 117 13.79 -9.56 9.83
N LYS A 118 14.72 -10.51 10.02
CA LYS A 118 15.05 -11.48 8.97
C LYS A 118 13.84 -12.35 8.61
N ALA A 119 13.16 -12.92 9.59
CA ALA A 119 12.01 -13.77 9.32
C ALA A 119 10.86 -13.02 8.65
N THR A 120 10.64 -11.76 9.03
CA THR A 120 9.64 -10.88 8.41
C THR A 120 10.02 -10.53 6.98
N ALA A 121 11.29 -10.18 6.72
CA ALA A 121 11.78 -9.90 5.37
C ALA A 121 11.63 -11.10 4.43
N ASP A 122 11.95 -12.31 4.91
CA ASP A 122 11.79 -13.56 4.16
C ASP A 122 10.29 -13.80 3.82
N GLN A 123 9.38 -13.53 4.76
CA GLN A 123 7.94 -13.66 4.53
C GLN A 123 7.41 -12.58 3.58
N ILE A 124 7.85 -11.32 3.70
CA ILE A 124 7.49 -10.25 2.73
C ILE A 124 7.87 -10.70 1.31
N SER A 125 9.09 -11.19 1.12
CA SER A 125 9.57 -11.68 -0.17
C SER A 125 8.72 -12.83 -0.71
N THR A 126 8.33 -13.75 0.17
CA THR A 126 7.48 -14.90 -0.18
C THR A 126 6.07 -14.47 -0.59
N LEU A 127 5.43 -13.59 0.20
CA LEU A 127 4.09 -13.09 -0.08
C LEU A 127 4.06 -12.26 -1.37
N LYS A 128 5.10 -11.45 -1.60
CA LYS A 128 5.26 -10.66 -2.83
C LYS A 128 5.39 -11.56 -4.07
N LYS A 129 6.25 -12.58 -4.01
CA LYS A 129 6.42 -13.56 -5.08
C LYS A 129 5.12 -14.29 -5.42
N ASN A 130 4.32 -14.61 -4.42
CA ASN A 130 3.05 -15.30 -4.56
C ASN A 130 1.86 -14.36 -4.87
N LYS A 131 2.11 -13.04 -5.02
CA LYS A 131 1.09 -12.01 -5.31
C LYS A 131 -0.06 -12.00 -4.31
N LEU A 132 0.24 -12.17 -3.03
CA LEU A 132 -0.75 -12.22 -1.96
C LEU A 132 -1.02 -10.86 -1.31
N PHE A 133 -0.14 -9.89 -1.52
CA PHE A 133 -0.32 -8.50 -1.12
C PHE A 133 -1.27 -7.75 -2.06
N LYS A 134 -1.96 -6.75 -1.52
CA LYS A 134 -2.82 -5.80 -2.23
C LYS A 134 -2.04 -4.59 -2.70
N ILE A 135 -0.96 -4.23 -1.97
CA ILE A 135 -0.12 -3.08 -2.22
C ILE A 135 1.34 -3.51 -2.37
N ASP A 136 2.19 -2.59 -2.81
CA ASP A 136 3.63 -2.86 -2.93
C ASP A 136 4.34 -2.63 -1.60
N HIS A 137 5.02 -3.68 -1.12
CA HIS A 137 5.84 -3.65 0.10
C HIS A 137 7.32 -3.57 -0.25
N TYR A 138 8.03 -2.64 0.38
CA TYR A 138 9.48 -2.48 0.33
C TYR A 138 10.04 -2.51 1.74
N ILE A 139 11.21 -3.13 1.90
CA ILE A 139 11.88 -3.19 3.19
C ILE A 139 12.70 -1.92 3.37
N HIS A 140 12.53 -1.31 4.53
CA HIS A 140 13.30 -0.16 5.01
C HIS A 140 14.07 -0.59 6.27
N LEU A 141 15.40 -0.36 6.30
CA LEU A 141 16.29 -0.71 7.40
C LEU A 141 16.86 0.55 8.04
#